data_c663bc51cb75fc2dee37b5c21260c79d
#
_entry.id   c663bc51cb75fc2dee37b5c21260c79d
#
_cell.length_a   1.000
_cell.length_b   1.000
_cell.length_c   1.000
_cell.angle_alpha   90.00
_cell.angle_beta   90.00
_cell.angle_gamma   90.00
#
_symmetry.space_group_name_H-M   'P 1'
#
loop_
_entity.id
_entity.type
_entity.pdbx_description
1 polymer ?
#
loop_
_entity_poly.entity_id
_entity_poly.type
_entity_poly.pdbx_seq_one_letter_code
_entity_poly.pdbx_strand_id
1 'polypeptide(L)'
;MSGARDALERLIEARAAEKEQTLFYRALAGDAEAAGDAELAERLNGLLADEQHHLSRLTARLLELGVTLPPLDEVEAPATALADWEEAARERERQEVRRYESVPRAQLDERTAEVLEEILEAERHHVTALGGKWMNA
;
A
#
# COMPACT_ATOMS: atom_id res chain seq x y z
N MET A 1 11.13 25.76 -10.14
CA MET A 1 10.92 24.40 -9.71
C MET A 1 9.53 23.91 -10.13
N SER A 2 9.47 22.73 -10.70
CA SER A 2 8.22 22.19 -11.19
C SER A 2 7.47 21.47 -10.06
N GLY A 3 6.26 21.93 -9.74
CA GLY A 3 5.41 21.27 -8.79
C GLY A 3 4.95 19.90 -9.28
N ALA A 4 4.76 19.75 -10.61
CA ALA A 4 4.40 18.47 -11.20
C ALA A 4 5.51 17.43 -10.96
N ARG A 5 6.76 17.85 -11.01
CA ARG A 5 7.91 16.99 -10.77
C ARG A 5 7.91 16.48 -9.32
N ASP A 6 7.60 17.36 -8.37
CA ASP A 6 7.54 16.99 -6.96
C ASP A 6 6.44 15.96 -6.72
N ALA A 7 5.25 16.17 -7.29
CA ALA A 7 4.15 15.23 -7.17
C ALA A 7 4.51 13.86 -7.75
N LEU A 8 5.15 13.83 -8.92
CA LEU A 8 5.56 12.57 -9.55
C LEU A 8 6.62 11.84 -8.74
N GLU A 9 7.57 12.56 -8.17
CA GLU A 9 8.59 11.94 -7.31
C GLU A 9 7.95 11.27 -6.10
N ARG A 10 6.95 11.92 -5.50
CA ARG A 10 6.21 11.35 -4.36
C ARG A 10 5.43 10.11 -4.77
N LEU A 11 4.88 10.08 -5.97
CA LEU A 11 4.17 8.91 -6.47
C LEU A 11 5.14 7.75 -6.77
N ILE A 12 6.35 8.06 -7.23
CA ILE A 12 7.38 7.04 -7.43
C ILE A 12 7.77 6.42 -6.08
N GLU A 13 7.91 7.24 -5.05
CA GLU A 13 8.18 6.76 -3.68
C GLU A 13 7.02 5.92 -3.15
N ALA A 14 5.78 6.35 -3.43
CA ALA A 14 4.60 5.61 -3.03
C ALA A 14 4.55 4.23 -3.68
N ARG A 15 4.99 4.13 -4.93
CA ARG A 15 5.06 2.84 -5.63
C ARG A 15 6.00 1.87 -4.91
N ALA A 16 7.17 2.34 -4.47
CA ALA A 16 8.10 1.51 -3.71
C ALA A 16 7.48 1.09 -2.37
N ALA A 17 6.75 1.99 -1.73
CA ALA A 17 6.07 1.69 -0.47
C ALA A 17 4.96 0.66 -0.66
N GLU A 18 4.24 0.69 -1.79
CA GLU A 18 3.24 -0.33 -2.11
C GLU A 18 3.88 -1.70 -2.29
N LYS A 19 5.05 -1.74 -2.92
CA LYS A 19 5.79 -3.00 -3.05
C LYS A 19 6.18 -3.54 -1.67
N GLU A 20 6.64 -2.68 -0.79
CA GLU A 20 7.00 -3.06 0.57
C GLU A 20 5.79 -3.62 1.32
N GLN A 21 4.62 -2.98 1.19
CA GLN A 21 3.37 -3.46 1.78
C GLN A 21 2.98 -4.83 1.23
N THR A 22 3.13 -5.02 -0.07
CA THR A 22 2.85 -6.31 -0.71
C THR A 22 3.70 -7.41 -0.08
N LEU A 23 5.00 -7.15 0.08
CA LEU A 23 5.91 -8.13 0.67
C LEU A 23 5.59 -8.38 2.15
N PHE A 24 5.21 -7.34 2.87
CA PHE A 24 4.83 -7.42 4.26
C PHE A 24 3.63 -8.37 4.45
N TYR A 25 2.56 -8.15 3.71
CA TYR A 25 1.38 -9.01 3.82
C TYR A 25 1.61 -10.41 3.29
N ARG A 26 2.42 -10.55 2.25
CA ARG A 26 2.76 -11.88 1.71
C ARG A 26 3.47 -12.73 2.73
N ALA A 27 4.45 -12.17 3.43
CA ALA A 27 5.18 -12.89 4.45
C ALA A 27 4.27 -13.33 5.60
N LEU A 28 3.39 -12.43 6.05
CA LEU A 28 2.46 -12.74 7.13
C LEU A 28 1.42 -13.78 6.71
N ALA A 29 0.92 -13.70 5.48
CA ALA A 29 -0.02 -14.70 4.98
C ALA A 29 0.63 -16.08 4.95
N GLY A 30 1.89 -16.16 4.53
CA GLY A 30 2.64 -17.41 4.56
C GLY A 30 2.81 -17.95 5.98
N ASP A 31 3.10 -17.07 6.93
CA ASP A 31 3.24 -17.45 8.33
C ASP A 31 1.92 -17.98 8.90
N ALA A 32 0.80 -17.34 8.55
CA ALA A 32 -0.52 -17.77 8.99
C ALA A 32 -0.87 -19.15 8.41
N GLU A 33 -0.55 -19.36 7.14
CA GLU A 33 -0.79 -20.66 6.50
C GLU A 33 0.06 -21.75 7.18
N ALA A 34 1.32 -21.47 7.45
CA ALA A 34 2.21 -22.40 8.12
C ALA A 34 1.73 -22.73 9.55
N ALA A 35 1.09 -21.77 10.21
CA ALA A 35 0.54 -21.97 11.55
C ALA A 35 -0.82 -22.69 11.53
N GLY A 36 -1.38 -22.96 10.35
CA GLY A 36 -2.67 -23.60 10.24
C GLY A 36 -3.86 -22.69 10.52
N ASP A 37 -3.64 -21.38 10.53
CA ASP A 37 -4.69 -20.39 10.77
C ASP A 37 -5.28 -19.94 9.43
N ALA A 38 -6.22 -20.74 8.92
CA ALA A 38 -6.79 -20.52 7.60
C ALA A 38 -7.58 -19.21 7.52
N GLU A 39 -8.27 -18.85 8.60
CA GLU A 39 -9.08 -17.63 8.64
C GLU A 39 -8.19 -16.39 8.57
N LEU A 40 -7.11 -16.38 9.36
CA LEU A 40 -6.14 -15.29 9.32
C LEU A 40 -5.44 -15.21 7.97
N ALA A 41 -5.05 -16.37 7.40
CA ALA A 41 -4.41 -16.42 6.09
C ALA A 41 -5.30 -15.79 5.02
N GLU A 42 -6.60 -16.12 5.03
CA GLU A 42 -7.55 -15.54 4.07
C GLU A 42 -7.64 -14.03 4.21
N ARG A 43 -7.68 -13.53 5.44
CA ARG A 43 -7.74 -12.11 5.70
C ARG A 43 -6.47 -11.40 5.21
N LEU A 44 -5.30 -11.96 5.52
CA LEU A 44 -4.03 -11.38 5.10
C LEU A 44 -3.89 -11.43 3.58
N ASN A 45 -4.37 -12.49 2.94
CA ASN A 45 -4.37 -12.57 1.48
C ASN A 45 -5.28 -11.53 0.83
N GLY A 46 -6.38 -11.17 1.51
CA GLY A 46 -7.25 -10.09 1.05
C GLY A 46 -6.52 -8.74 1.05
N LEU A 47 -5.80 -8.45 2.14
CA LEU A 47 -5.00 -7.23 2.22
C LEU A 47 -3.87 -7.24 1.18
N LEU A 48 -3.23 -8.38 1.00
CA LEU A 48 -2.20 -8.56 -0.01
C LEU A 48 -2.73 -8.24 -1.40
N ALA A 49 -3.91 -8.78 -1.74
CA ALA A 49 -4.50 -8.55 -3.06
C ALA A 49 -4.79 -7.06 -3.29
N ASP A 50 -5.27 -6.36 -2.27
CA ASP A 50 -5.54 -4.93 -2.38
C ASP A 50 -4.25 -4.16 -2.66
N GLU A 51 -3.17 -4.47 -1.95
CA GLU A 51 -1.90 -3.77 -2.16
C GLU A 51 -1.27 -4.10 -3.50
N GLN A 52 -1.41 -5.34 -3.97
CA GLN A 52 -0.95 -5.70 -5.32
C GLN A 52 -1.71 -4.91 -6.38
N HIS A 53 -3.00 -4.71 -6.17
CA HIS A 53 -3.82 -3.92 -7.07
C HIS A 53 -3.37 -2.46 -7.10
N HIS A 54 -3.09 -1.87 -5.94
CA HIS A 54 -2.59 -0.49 -5.84
C HIS A 54 -1.25 -0.35 -6.54
N LEU A 55 -0.33 -1.28 -6.30
CA LEU A 55 0.98 -1.28 -6.94
C LEU A 55 0.84 -1.32 -8.46
N SER A 56 -0.03 -2.20 -8.95
CA SER A 56 -0.27 -2.35 -10.38
C SER A 56 -0.85 -1.08 -10.99
N ARG A 57 -1.85 -0.49 -10.36
CA ARG A 57 -2.50 0.72 -10.87
C ARG A 57 -1.55 1.91 -10.88
N LEU A 58 -0.79 2.08 -9.80
CA LEU A 58 0.16 3.18 -9.72
C LEU A 58 1.28 3.03 -10.74
N THR A 59 1.78 1.81 -10.90
CA THR A 59 2.81 1.50 -11.89
C THR A 59 2.30 1.83 -13.31
N ALA A 60 1.10 1.36 -13.64
CA ALA A 60 0.52 1.60 -14.96
C ALA A 60 0.36 3.10 -15.22
N ARG A 61 -0.13 3.84 -14.23
CA ARG A 61 -0.34 5.28 -14.41
C ARG A 61 0.97 6.03 -14.62
N LEU A 62 2.00 5.68 -13.84
CA LEU A 62 3.31 6.33 -13.99
C LEU A 62 3.93 6.02 -15.36
N LEU A 63 3.78 4.80 -15.85
CA LEU A 63 4.25 4.43 -17.18
C LEU A 63 3.50 5.21 -18.27
N GLU A 64 2.19 5.39 -18.13
CA GLU A 64 1.40 6.18 -19.06
C GLU A 64 1.89 7.64 -19.11
N LEU A 65 2.40 8.14 -18.00
CA LEU A 65 2.94 9.50 -17.92
C LEU A 65 4.36 9.59 -18.44
N GLY A 66 4.95 8.49 -18.90
CA GLY A 66 6.31 8.48 -19.46
C GLY A 66 7.40 8.48 -18.41
N VAL A 67 7.07 8.14 -17.16
CA VAL A 67 8.05 8.13 -16.08
C VAL A 67 8.94 6.89 -16.20
N THR A 68 10.26 7.10 -16.04
CA THR A 68 11.20 5.99 -15.94
C THR A 68 11.16 5.48 -14.50
N LEU A 69 10.74 4.24 -14.32
CA LEU A 69 10.54 3.68 -12.99
C LEU A 69 11.79 2.97 -12.48
N PRO A 70 12.21 3.27 -11.24
CA PRO A 70 13.30 2.52 -10.62
C PRO A 70 12.88 1.06 -10.42
N PRO A 71 13.84 0.11 -10.49
CA PRO A 71 13.52 -1.28 -10.19
C PRO A 71 13.12 -1.47 -8.73
N LEU A 72 12.29 -2.46 -8.46
CA LEU A 72 11.79 -2.76 -7.12
C LEU A 72 12.36 -4.06 -6.53
N ASP A 73 13.32 -4.67 -7.21
CA ASP A 73 13.86 -5.98 -6.81
C ASP A 73 14.62 -5.96 -5.50
N GLU A 74 15.09 -4.79 -5.06
CA GLU A 74 15.79 -4.66 -3.78
C GLU A 74 14.90 -4.22 -2.63
N VAL A 75 13.61 -3.97 -2.90
CA VAL A 75 12.68 -3.59 -1.85
C VAL A 75 12.40 -4.80 -0.94
N GLU A 76 12.50 -4.58 0.36
CA GLU A 76 12.25 -5.62 1.34
C GLU A 76 11.33 -5.07 2.42
N ALA A 77 10.47 -5.94 2.97
CA ALA A 77 9.65 -5.57 4.11
C ALA A 77 10.38 -6.01 5.39
N PRO A 78 10.28 -5.23 6.47
CA PRO A 78 10.83 -5.66 7.74
C PRO A 78 10.10 -6.91 8.24
N ALA A 79 10.84 -7.80 8.89
CA ALA A 79 10.27 -9.00 9.48
C ALA A 79 9.35 -8.61 10.63
N THR A 80 8.17 -9.22 10.68
CA THR A 80 7.19 -8.95 11.74
C THR A 80 6.67 -10.29 12.25
N ALA A 81 6.67 -10.46 13.56
CA ALA A 81 6.13 -11.66 14.17
C ALA A 81 4.61 -11.71 13.95
N LEU A 82 4.09 -12.89 13.67
CA LEU A 82 2.66 -13.04 13.40
C LEU A 82 1.81 -12.53 14.57
N ALA A 83 2.26 -12.71 15.81
CA ALA A 83 1.53 -12.23 16.98
C ALA A 83 1.36 -10.70 17.00
N ASP A 84 2.24 -9.97 16.32
CA ASP A 84 2.24 -8.51 16.32
C ASP A 84 1.69 -7.91 15.03
N TRP A 85 1.16 -8.75 14.14
CA TRP A 85 0.85 -8.34 12.78
C TRP A 85 -0.16 -7.17 12.69
N GLU A 86 -1.20 -7.22 13.50
CA GLU A 86 -2.30 -6.27 13.34
C GLU A 86 -1.90 -4.85 13.71
N GLU A 87 -1.18 -4.70 14.81
CA GLU A 87 -0.69 -3.39 15.22
C GLU A 87 0.32 -2.85 14.21
N ALA A 88 1.22 -3.72 13.75
CA ALA A 88 2.21 -3.33 12.74
C ALA A 88 1.52 -2.94 11.44
N ALA A 89 0.53 -3.72 11.00
CA ALA A 89 -0.22 -3.44 9.78
C ALA A 89 -0.95 -2.10 9.88
N ARG A 90 -1.60 -1.84 11.00
CA ARG A 90 -2.35 -0.60 11.19
C ARG A 90 -1.43 0.61 11.11
N GLU A 91 -0.26 0.53 11.73
CA GLU A 91 0.70 1.64 11.68
C GLU A 91 1.21 1.85 10.26
N ARG A 92 1.49 0.77 9.52
CA ARG A 92 1.94 0.86 8.14
C ARG A 92 0.86 1.48 7.24
N GLU A 93 -0.41 1.09 7.45
CA GLU A 93 -1.51 1.67 6.67
C GLU A 93 -1.68 3.16 6.97
N ARG A 94 -1.51 3.56 8.23
CA ARG A 94 -1.54 4.99 8.58
C ARG A 94 -0.44 5.77 7.86
N GLN A 95 0.75 5.18 7.76
CA GLN A 95 1.85 5.81 7.04
C GLN A 95 1.52 5.95 5.57
N GLU A 96 0.86 4.94 4.97
CA GLU A 96 0.41 5.01 3.59
C GLU A 96 -0.59 6.14 3.38
N VAL A 97 -1.57 6.24 4.27
CA VAL A 97 -2.55 7.34 4.20
C VAL A 97 -1.84 8.69 4.23
N ARG A 98 -0.92 8.89 5.16
CA ARG A 98 -0.17 10.15 5.26
C ARG A 98 0.65 10.41 3.99
N ARG A 99 1.24 9.37 3.42
CA ARG A 99 2.05 9.50 2.20
C ARG A 99 1.20 10.00 1.06
N TYR A 100 0.04 9.39 0.82
CA TYR A 100 -0.84 9.81 -0.27
C TYR A 100 -1.46 11.18 -0.01
N GLU A 101 -1.79 11.50 1.24
CA GLU A 101 -2.32 12.82 1.57
C GLU A 101 -1.29 13.93 1.32
N SER A 102 -0.01 13.61 1.39
CA SER A 102 1.05 14.60 1.21
C SER A 102 1.34 14.92 -0.27
N VAL A 103 0.78 14.15 -1.21
CA VAL A 103 0.99 14.41 -2.64
C VAL A 103 0.20 15.65 -3.04
N PRO A 104 0.84 16.67 -3.63
CA PRO A 104 0.13 17.90 -4.04
C PRO A 104 -0.76 17.65 -5.26
N ARG A 105 -2.05 17.53 -5.03
CA ARG A 105 -3.02 17.18 -6.07
C ARG A 105 -3.14 18.22 -7.17
N ALA A 106 -2.96 19.49 -6.82
CA ALA A 106 -3.02 20.56 -7.81
C ALA A 106 -1.96 20.43 -8.90
N GLN A 107 -0.94 19.60 -8.66
CA GLN A 107 0.16 19.37 -9.58
C GLN A 107 -0.04 18.13 -10.44
N LEU A 108 -1.17 17.42 -10.24
CA LEU A 108 -1.47 16.20 -10.98
C LEU A 108 -2.53 16.48 -12.04
N ASP A 109 -2.49 15.74 -13.13
CA ASP A 109 -3.58 15.75 -14.07
C ASP A 109 -4.79 15.04 -13.44
N GLU A 110 -5.97 15.28 -14.00
CA GLU A 110 -7.22 14.77 -13.43
C GLU A 110 -7.22 13.25 -13.27
N ARG A 111 -6.76 12.53 -14.28
CA ARG A 111 -6.73 11.07 -14.26
C ARG A 111 -5.82 10.53 -13.15
N THR A 112 -4.65 11.13 -12.98
CA THR A 112 -3.71 10.71 -11.95
C THR A 112 -4.27 11.01 -10.56
N ALA A 113 -4.93 12.17 -10.40
CA ALA A 113 -5.56 12.53 -9.14
C ALA A 113 -6.67 11.53 -8.79
N GLU A 114 -7.45 11.07 -9.77
CA GLU A 114 -8.48 10.05 -9.54
C GLU A 114 -7.88 8.73 -9.05
N VAL A 115 -6.80 8.28 -9.69
CA VAL A 115 -6.12 7.05 -9.28
C VAL A 115 -5.64 7.17 -7.83
N LEU A 116 -5.01 8.30 -7.51
CA LEU A 116 -4.52 8.55 -6.17
C LEU A 116 -5.65 8.54 -5.14
N GLU A 117 -6.78 9.20 -5.44
CA GLU A 117 -7.89 9.24 -4.50
C GLU A 117 -8.52 7.87 -4.27
N GLU A 118 -8.59 7.05 -5.29
CA GLU A 118 -9.12 5.69 -5.14
C GLU A 118 -8.22 4.85 -4.23
N ILE A 119 -6.91 4.96 -4.41
CA ILE A 119 -5.96 4.24 -3.57
C ILE A 119 -6.03 4.75 -2.12
N LEU A 120 -6.04 6.06 -1.95
CA LEU A 120 -6.11 6.69 -0.63
C LEU A 120 -7.36 6.26 0.13
N GLU A 121 -8.49 6.23 -0.55
CA GLU A 121 -9.76 5.81 0.07
C GLU A 121 -9.68 4.36 0.54
N ALA A 122 -9.08 3.47 -0.24
CA ALA A 122 -8.89 2.08 0.14
C ALA A 122 -7.98 1.96 1.36
N GLU A 123 -6.89 2.75 1.40
CA GLU A 123 -5.98 2.73 2.54
C GLU A 123 -6.64 3.25 3.81
N ARG A 124 -7.48 4.27 3.70
CA ARG A 124 -8.27 4.76 4.84
C ARG A 124 -9.21 3.68 5.37
N HIS A 125 -9.80 2.93 4.45
CA HIS A 125 -10.68 1.81 4.83
C HIS A 125 -9.89 0.74 5.58
N HIS A 126 -8.68 0.42 5.13
CA HIS A 126 -7.81 -0.54 5.81
C HIS A 126 -7.49 -0.08 7.24
N VAL A 127 -7.16 1.19 7.42
CA VAL A 127 -6.89 1.73 8.77
C VAL A 127 -8.08 1.51 9.69
N THR A 128 -9.28 1.79 9.19
CA THR A 128 -10.50 1.60 9.98
C THR A 128 -10.73 0.12 10.30
N ALA A 129 -10.57 -0.75 9.31
CA ALA A 129 -10.77 -2.18 9.49
C ALA A 129 -9.77 -2.76 10.49
N LEU A 130 -8.52 -2.31 10.45
CA LEU A 130 -7.47 -2.75 11.35
C LEU A 130 -7.58 -2.09 12.73
N GLY A 131 -8.55 -1.21 12.92
CA GLY A 131 -8.81 -0.60 14.22
C GLY A 131 -9.55 -1.49 15.20
N GLY A 132 -9.81 -2.73 14.84
CA GLY A 132 -10.42 -3.71 15.73
C GLY A 132 -11.93 -3.84 15.62
N LYS A 133 -12.59 -3.07 14.79
CA LYS A 133 -14.05 -3.12 14.65
C LYS A 133 -14.57 -4.48 14.20
N TRP A 134 -13.87 -5.09 13.28
CA TRP A 134 -14.24 -6.38 12.74
C TRP A 134 -13.98 -7.51 13.75
N MET A 135 -13.16 -7.26 14.74
CA MET A 135 -12.87 -8.23 15.79
C MET A 135 -13.98 -8.29 16.84
N ASN A 136 -14.81 -7.27 16.86
CA ASN A 136 -15.89 -7.15 17.84
C ASN A 136 -17.23 -7.60 17.28
N ALA A 137 -17.21 -8.09 16.08
CA ALA A 137 -18.44 -8.54 15.43
C ALA A 137 -18.93 -9.86 15.99
#